data_ba10ec01080097df87cbf68b4617b4b0
#
_entry.id   ba10ec01080097df87cbf68b4617b4b0
#
_cell.length_a   1.000
_cell.length_b   1.000
_cell.length_c   1.000
_cell.angle_alpha   90.00
_cell.angle_beta   90.00
_cell.angle_gamma   90.00
#
_symmetry.space_group_name_H-M   'P 1'
#
loop_
_entity.id
_entity.type
_entity.pdbx_description
1 polymer ?
#
loop_
_entity_poly.entity_id
_entity_poly.type
_entity_poly.pdbx_seq_one_letter_code
_entity_poly.pdbx_strand_id
1 'polypeptide(L)'
;AVRNLLIHRGFDVAVPCTSGAQAINQADTLSDGIIICGYKLSDNMVYTELYEYKPKSFEMLLVASQNRWEDCRDNGIVCAAMPIKVNDLVSTIEMMLQAQIRRRKKLRSQPRKRSPEEQKIIDDAKHLLMKRNNMSEQEAFRYIQKCSMDSGNTMVESATMVMGIYQDV
;
A
#
# COMPACT_ATOMS: atom_id res chain seq x y z
N ALA A 1 -25.49 12.45 -12.17
CA ALA A 1 -24.86 13.78 -12.27
C ALA A 1 -23.35 13.72 -11.99
N VAL A 2 -22.91 13.31 -10.81
CA VAL A 2 -21.47 13.29 -10.42
C VAL A 2 -20.63 12.39 -11.33
N ARG A 3 -21.12 11.19 -11.66
CA ARG A 3 -20.41 10.25 -12.54
C ARG A 3 -20.03 10.88 -13.89
N ASN A 4 -21.00 11.47 -14.58
CA ASN A 4 -20.75 12.05 -15.90
C ASN A 4 -19.75 13.19 -15.83
N LEU A 5 -19.82 13.98 -14.78
CA LEU A 5 -18.90 15.06 -14.51
C LEU A 5 -17.46 14.57 -14.33
N LEU A 6 -17.26 13.51 -13.55
CA LEU A 6 -15.95 12.93 -13.34
C LEU A 6 -15.38 12.32 -14.63
N ILE A 7 -16.21 11.63 -15.43
CA ILE A 7 -15.81 11.12 -16.74
C ILE A 7 -15.38 12.25 -17.67
N HIS A 8 -16.13 13.35 -17.72
CA HIS A 8 -15.77 14.52 -18.53
C HIS A 8 -14.46 15.19 -18.09
N ARG A 9 -14.06 15.01 -16.83
CA ARG A 9 -12.78 15.49 -16.30
C ARG A 9 -11.63 14.50 -16.47
N GLY A 10 -11.87 13.36 -17.13
CA GLY A 10 -10.85 12.37 -17.45
C GLY A 10 -10.60 11.32 -16.36
N PHE A 11 -11.49 11.23 -15.35
CA PHE A 11 -11.41 10.16 -14.35
C PHE A 11 -12.03 8.87 -14.88
N ASP A 12 -11.39 7.74 -14.56
CA ASP A 12 -11.93 6.41 -14.81
C ASP A 12 -12.92 6.05 -13.69
N VAL A 13 -14.21 6.18 -13.98
CA VAL A 13 -15.29 5.83 -13.05
C VAL A 13 -15.78 4.43 -13.37
N ALA A 14 -15.35 3.46 -12.58
CA ALA A 14 -15.64 2.05 -12.81
C ALA A 14 -17.15 1.75 -12.79
N VAL A 15 -17.77 1.77 -11.63
CA VAL A 15 -19.21 1.45 -11.49
C VAL A 15 -19.88 2.34 -10.45
N PRO A 16 -21.04 2.95 -10.76
CA PRO A 16 -21.88 3.55 -9.74
C PRO A 16 -22.58 2.44 -8.94
N CYS A 17 -22.38 2.44 -7.62
CA CYS A 17 -23.02 1.50 -6.73
C CYS A 17 -24.20 2.16 -5.99
N THR A 18 -25.22 1.38 -5.71
CA THR A 18 -26.40 1.84 -4.96
C THR A 18 -26.35 1.48 -3.48
N SER A 19 -25.55 0.46 -3.13
CA SER A 19 -25.41 -0.04 -1.76
C SER A 19 -23.94 -0.19 -1.35
N GLY A 20 -23.67 -0.25 -0.05
CA GLY A 20 -22.34 -0.50 0.49
C GLY A 20 -21.83 -1.90 0.12
N ALA A 21 -22.66 -2.90 0.21
CA ALA A 21 -22.32 -4.27 -0.18
C ALA A 21 -21.88 -4.37 -1.65
N GLN A 22 -22.58 -3.67 -2.54
CA GLN A 22 -22.19 -3.59 -3.95
C GLN A 22 -20.86 -2.89 -4.14
N ALA A 23 -20.62 -1.79 -3.41
CA ALA A 23 -19.36 -1.06 -3.47
C ALA A 23 -18.17 -1.91 -3.01
N ILE A 24 -18.33 -2.68 -1.94
CA ILE A 24 -17.30 -3.61 -1.44
C ILE A 24 -16.99 -4.69 -2.48
N ASN A 25 -18.01 -5.34 -3.02
CA ASN A 25 -17.84 -6.38 -4.05
C ASN A 25 -17.13 -5.84 -5.29
N GLN A 26 -17.47 -4.64 -5.74
CA GLN A 26 -16.79 -4.02 -6.88
C GLN A 26 -15.34 -3.64 -6.54
N ALA A 27 -15.09 -3.13 -5.36
CA ALA A 27 -13.74 -2.80 -4.91
C ALA A 27 -12.84 -4.04 -4.80
N ASP A 28 -13.38 -5.19 -4.42
CA ASP A 28 -12.64 -6.46 -4.36
C ASP A 28 -12.21 -6.97 -5.75
N THR A 29 -12.93 -6.60 -6.80
CA THR A 29 -12.56 -6.95 -8.18
C THR A 29 -11.54 -6.01 -8.81
N LEU A 30 -11.35 -4.83 -8.22
CA LEU A 30 -10.43 -3.80 -8.67
C LEU A 30 -9.17 -3.78 -7.79
N SER A 31 -8.05 -3.41 -8.37
CA SER A 31 -6.78 -3.41 -7.64
C SER A 31 -6.68 -2.28 -6.61
N ASP A 32 -7.25 -1.13 -6.93
CA ASP A 32 -7.20 0.07 -6.10
C ASP A 32 -8.14 1.16 -6.62
N GLY A 33 -8.36 2.18 -5.81
CA GLY A 33 -9.18 3.31 -6.20
C GLY A 33 -9.64 4.17 -5.04
N ILE A 34 -10.66 4.97 -5.32
CA ILE A 34 -11.33 5.84 -4.35
C ILE A 34 -12.81 5.51 -4.36
N ILE A 35 -13.39 5.31 -3.18
CA ILE A 35 -14.83 5.17 -2.98
C ILE A 35 -15.37 6.53 -2.56
N ILE A 36 -16.30 7.07 -3.35
CA ILE A 36 -17.01 8.31 -3.03
C ILE A 36 -18.39 7.93 -2.53
N CYS A 37 -18.73 8.31 -1.30
CA CYS A 37 -19.99 7.94 -0.70
C CYS A 37 -20.61 9.09 0.10
N GLY A 38 -21.91 8.97 0.38
CA GLY A 38 -22.64 9.81 1.34
C GLY A 38 -22.59 9.22 2.75
N TYR A 39 -23.20 9.89 3.70
CA TYR A 39 -23.24 9.49 5.11
C TYR A 39 -23.89 8.12 5.33
N LYS A 40 -24.99 7.86 4.63
CA LYS A 40 -25.77 6.62 4.71
C LYS A 40 -26.13 6.13 3.31
N LEU A 41 -25.99 4.84 3.09
CA LEU A 41 -26.25 4.19 1.82
C LEU A 41 -27.67 3.57 1.78
N SER A 42 -28.12 3.11 0.62
CA SER A 42 -29.48 2.61 0.43
C SER A 42 -29.77 1.31 1.19
N ASP A 43 -28.76 0.51 1.51
CA ASP A 43 -28.83 -0.70 2.33
C ASP A 43 -28.72 -0.42 3.84
N ASN A 44 -28.90 0.83 4.24
CA ASN A 44 -28.72 1.33 5.61
C ASN A 44 -27.27 1.29 6.16
N MET A 45 -26.31 0.83 5.39
CA MET A 45 -24.90 0.88 5.76
C MET A 45 -24.45 2.34 5.94
N VAL A 46 -23.75 2.62 7.04
CA VAL A 46 -23.16 3.92 7.31
C VAL A 46 -21.72 3.93 6.77
N TYR A 47 -21.22 5.10 6.40
CA TYR A 47 -19.88 5.25 5.81
C TYR A 47 -18.76 4.66 6.68
N THR A 48 -18.90 4.66 8.00
CA THR A 48 -17.93 4.04 8.91
C THR A 48 -17.87 2.53 8.74
N GLU A 49 -19.00 1.86 8.60
CA GLU A 49 -19.07 0.43 8.30
C GLU A 49 -18.45 0.11 6.93
N LEU A 50 -18.78 0.92 5.92
CA LEU A 50 -18.17 0.78 4.59
C LEU A 50 -16.65 0.94 4.65
N TYR A 51 -16.14 1.86 5.47
CA TYR A 51 -14.71 2.06 5.68
C TYR A 51 -14.02 0.85 6.31
N GLU A 52 -14.66 0.19 7.26
CA GLU A 52 -14.12 -1.02 7.91
C GLU A 52 -14.02 -2.20 6.94
N TYR A 53 -15.03 -2.38 6.09
CA TYR A 53 -15.11 -3.52 5.17
C TYR A 53 -14.44 -3.30 3.81
N LYS A 54 -14.11 -2.07 3.45
CA LYS A 54 -13.44 -1.80 2.17
C LYS A 54 -12.04 -2.41 2.11
N PRO A 55 -11.54 -2.80 0.92
CA PRO A 55 -10.16 -3.20 0.75
C PRO A 55 -9.18 -2.08 1.17
N LYS A 56 -8.05 -2.47 1.75
CA LYS A 56 -7.01 -1.51 2.21
C LYS A 56 -6.40 -0.68 1.08
N SER A 57 -6.46 -1.18 -0.15
CA SER A 57 -5.99 -0.48 -1.35
C SER A 57 -6.90 0.67 -1.80
N PHE A 58 -8.10 0.76 -1.23
CA PHE A 58 -9.06 1.82 -1.53
C PHE A 58 -9.04 2.89 -0.46
N GLU A 59 -9.12 4.14 -0.89
CA GLU A 59 -9.38 5.29 -0.03
C GLU A 59 -10.85 5.69 -0.10
N MET A 60 -11.33 6.43 0.89
CA MET A 60 -12.73 6.86 0.97
C MET A 60 -12.82 8.38 1.01
N LEU A 61 -13.71 8.91 0.18
CA LEU A 61 -14.15 10.30 0.20
C LEU A 61 -15.61 10.36 0.63
N LEU A 62 -15.87 10.93 1.81
CA LEU A 62 -17.21 11.19 2.29
C LEU A 62 -17.68 12.57 1.82
N VAL A 63 -18.85 12.61 1.16
CA VAL A 63 -19.52 13.84 0.78
C VAL A 63 -20.79 13.99 1.63
N ALA A 64 -20.73 14.82 2.66
CA ALA A 64 -21.82 15.03 3.61
C ALA A 64 -21.77 16.42 4.23
N SER A 65 -22.85 16.83 4.93
CA SER A 65 -22.87 18.08 5.70
C SER A 65 -21.88 18.03 6.86
N GLN A 66 -21.30 19.17 7.21
CA GLN A 66 -20.24 19.29 8.23
C GLN A 66 -20.61 18.75 9.61
N ASN A 67 -21.87 18.85 9.99
CA ASN A 67 -22.37 18.33 11.27
C ASN A 67 -22.39 16.80 11.37
N ARG A 68 -22.04 16.10 10.30
CA ARG A 68 -21.95 14.63 10.22
C ARG A 68 -20.52 14.09 10.11
N TRP A 69 -19.53 14.93 10.39
CA TRP A 69 -18.11 14.59 10.22
C TRP A 69 -17.40 14.18 11.52
N GLU A 70 -18.10 14.08 12.64
CA GLU A 70 -17.47 13.87 13.95
C GLU A 70 -16.55 12.64 13.97
N ASP A 71 -16.95 11.58 13.30
CA ASP A 71 -16.18 10.33 13.23
C ASP A 71 -15.13 10.28 12.11
N CYS A 72 -15.12 11.27 11.20
CA CYS A 72 -14.23 11.27 10.03
C CYS A 72 -12.77 11.56 10.37
N ARG A 73 -12.54 12.47 11.31
CA ARG A 73 -11.22 13.03 11.57
C ARG A 73 -10.25 12.02 12.13
N ASP A 74 -10.75 11.07 12.90
CA ASP A 74 -9.94 10.07 13.60
C ASP A 74 -9.64 8.82 12.73
N ASN A 75 -10.41 8.60 11.66
CA ASN A 75 -10.34 7.37 10.86
C ASN A 75 -9.59 7.50 9.54
N GLY A 76 -9.01 8.66 9.23
CA GLY A 76 -8.28 8.85 7.97
C GLY A 76 -9.17 8.95 6.73
N ILE A 77 -10.48 9.22 6.91
CA ILE A 77 -11.44 9.42 5.84
C ILE A 77 -11.36 10.89 5.38
N VAL A 78 -11.25 11.11 4.08
CA VAL A 78 -11.31 12.46 3.52
C VAL A 78 -12.77 12.89 3.42
N CYS A 79 -13.08 14.11 3.90
CA CYS A 79 -14.44 14.63 3.96
C CYS A 79 -14.57 15.88 3.11
N ALA A 80 -15.66 15.96 2.35
CA ALA A 80 -16.04 17.13 1.57
C ALA A 80 -17.43 17.63 1.99
N ALA A 81 -17.55 18.94 2.19
CA ALA A 81 -18.80 19.56 2.63
C ALA A 81 -19.85 19.64 1.52
N MET A 82 -21.10 19.36 1.88
CA MET A 82 -22.23 19.65 1.01
C MET A 82 -22.76 21.08 1.28
N PRO A 83 -23.15 21.85 0.26
CA PRO A 83 -23.02 21.59 -1.18
C PRO A 83 -21.60 21.73 -1.67
N ILE A 84 -21.11 20.72 -2.44
CA ILE A 84 -19.75 20.73 -2.98
C ILE A 84 -19.71 21.37 -4.36
N LYS A 85 -18.74 22.25 -4.58
CA LYS A 85 -18.45 22.80 -5.91
C LYS A 85 -17.68 21.75 -6.73
N VAL A 86 -17.97 21.71 -8.02
CA VAL A 86 -17.35 20.75 -8.96
C VAL A 86 -15.82 20.80 -8.91
N ASN A 87 -15.26 21.98 -8.92
CA ASN A 87 -13.81 22.16 -8.91
C ASN A 87 -13.18 21.68 -7.58
N ASP A 88 -13.88 21.88 -6.47
CA ASP A 88 -13.41 21.42 -5.15
C ASP A 88 -13.43 19.89 -5.07
N LEU A 89 -14.46 19.25 -5.62
CA LEU A 89 -14.56 17.79 -5.70
C LEU A 89 -13.42 17.22 -6.55
N VAL A 90 -13.20 17.78 -7.75
CA VAL A 90 -12.14 17.36 -8.66
C VAL A 90 -10.76 17.52 -8.02
N SER A 91 -10.48 18.68 -7.43
CA SER A 91 -9.22 18.95 -6.75
C SER A 91 -8.96 17.99 -5.57
N THR A 92 -9.99 17.66 -4.81
CA THR A 92 -9.90 16.70 -3.70
C THR A 92 -9.57 15.30 -4.20
N ILE A 93 -10.23 14.85 -5.25
CA ILE A 93 -9.96 13.52 -5.86
C ILE A 93 -8.55 13.47 -6.44
N GLU A 94 -8.12 14.49 -7.17
CA GLU A 94 -6.75 14.58 -7.71
C GLU A 94 -5.70 14.51 -6.61
N MET A 95 -5.90 15.23 -5.51
CA MET A 95 -5.01 15.22 -4.36
C MET A 95 -4.93 13.84 -3.71
N MET A 96 -6.06 13.14 -3.56
CA MET A 96 -6.11 11.77 -3.04
C MET A 96 -5.38 10.79 -3.95
N LEU A 97 -5.59 10.86 -5.28
CA LEU A 97 -4.90 10.01 -6.26
C LEU A 97 -3.39 10.24 -6.25
N GLN A 98 -2.94 11.49 -6.19
CA GLN A 98 -1.52 11.81 -6.09
C GLN A 98 -0.88 11.28 -4.80
N ALA A 99 -1.60 11.37 -3.68
CA ALA A 99 -1.15 10.82 -2.40
C ALA A 99 -1.04 9.28 -2.46
N GLN A 100 -1.99 8.62 -3.11
CA GLN A 100 -2.01 7.17 -3.31
C GLN A 100 -0.82 6.71 -4.17
N ILE A 101 -0.52 7.40 -5.27
CA ILE A 101 0.64 7.14 -6.13
C ILE A 101 1.95 7.30 -5.35
N ARG A 102 2.09 8.36 -4.54
CA ARG A 102 3.28 8.60 -3.71
C ARG A 102 3.50 7.50 -2.67
N ARG A 103 2.44 7.04 -2.00
CA ARG A 103 2.51 5.93 -1.04
C ARG A 103 2.98 4.64 -1.70
N ARG A 104 2.47 4.32 -2.89
CA ARG A 104 2.92 3.12 -3.65
C ARG A 104 4.37 3.20 -4.06
N LYS A 105 4.82 4.35 -4.57
CA LYS A 105 6.23 4.55 -4.91
C LYS A 105 7.12 4.38 -3.68
N LYS A 106 6.71 4.93 -2.53
CA LYS A 106 7.44 4.77 -1.27
C LYS A 106 7.50 3.32 -0.80
N LEU A 107 6.40 2.57 -0.89
CA LEU A 107 6.36 1.15 -0.53
C LEU A 107 7.24 0.29 -1.46
N ARG A 108 7.27 0.59 -2.77
CA ARG A 108 8.13 -0.11 -3.73
C ARG A 108 9.61 0.22 -3.57
N SER A 109 9.94 1.42 -3.13
CA SER A 109 11.33 1.86 -2.89
C SER A 109 11.87 1.43 -1.52
N GLN A 110 11.01 1.00 -0.58
CA GLN A 110 11.45 0.43 0.68
C GLN A 110 12.06 -0.95 0.45
N PRO A 111 13.27 -1.22 0.99
CA PRO A 111 13.82 -2.57 0.99
C PRO A 111 12.79 -3.52 1.62
N ARG A 112 12.52 -4.64 0.96
CA ARG A 112 11.67 -5.69 1.52
C ARG A 112 12.18 -6.04 2.93
N LYS A 113 11.33 -5.89 3.94
CA LYS A 113 11.67 -6.37 5.28
C LYS A 113 11.89 -7.87 5.20
N ARG A 114 13.09 -8.30 5.53
CA ARG A 114 13.45 -9.70 5.60
C ARG A 114 12.69 -10.37 6.74
N SER A 115 12.27 -11.62 6.53
CA SER A 115 11.74 -12.41 7.65
C SER A 115 12.84 -12.68 8.69
N PRO A 116 12.50 -12.98 9.95
CA PRO A 116 13.50 -13.36 10.95
C PRO A 116 14.37 -14.54 10.50
N GLU A 117 13.81 -15.48 9.76
CA GLU A 117 14.51 -16.64 9.21
C GLU A 117 15.50 -16.24 8.11
N GLU A 118 15.08 -15.40 7.17
CA GLU A 118 15.94 -14.82 6.14
C GLU A 118 17.11 -14.04 6.74
N GLN A 119 16.84 -13.24 7.78
CA GLN A 119 17.87 -12.48 8.47
C GLN A 119 18.87 -13.41 9.19
N LYS A 120 18.38 -14.47 9.80
CA LYS A 120 19.22 -15.48 10.45
C LYS A 120 20.18 -16.15 9.49
N ILE A 121 19.74 -16.53 8.28
CA ILE A 121 20.58 -17.12 7.24
C ILE A 121 21.73 -16.17 6.87
N ILE A 122 21.45 -14.88 6.71
CA ILE A 122 22.47 -13.88 6.41
C ILE A 122 23.44 -13.72 7.57
N ASP A 123 22.97 -13.69 8.81
CA ASP A 123 23.79 -13.55 10.01
C ASP A 123 24.69 -14.78 10.22
N ASP A 124 24.18 -15.98 10.01
CA ASP A 124 24.94 -17.21 10.07
C ASP A 124 26.06 -17.25 9.00
N ALA A 125 25.76 -16.81 7.77
CA ALA A 125 26.76 -16.67 6.71
C ALA A 125 27.83 -15.63 7.05
N LYS A 126 27.46 -14.49 7.62
CA LYS A 126 28.41 -13.48 8.11
C LYS A 126 29.34 -14.06 9.18
N HIS A 127 28.79 -14.72 10.19
CA HIS A 127 29.58 -15.37 11.25
C HIS A 127 30.57 -16.40 10.70
N LEU A 128 30.14 -17.17 9.73
CA LEU A 128 30.99 -18.15 9.06
C LEU A 128 32.19 -17.49 8.36
N LEU A 129 31.92 -16.43 7.58
CA LEU A 129 32.98 -15.66 6.90
C LEU A 129 33.92 -14.96 7.90
N MET A 130 33.40 -14.39 8.97
CA MET A 130 34.19 -13.78 10.02
C MET A 130 35.14 -14.78 10.67
N LYS A 131 34.62 -15.98 10.96
CA LYS A 131 35.41 -17.04 11.64
C LYS A 131 36.45 -17.67 10.70
N ARG A 132 36.11 -17.93 9.44
CA ARG A 132 36.96 -18.65 8.48
C ARG A 132 37.97 -17.75 7.77
N ASN A 133 37.54 -16.55 7.38
CA ASN A 133 38.33 -15.63 6.57
C ASN A 133 38.88 -14.44 7.39
N ASN A 134 38.66 -14.45 8.70
CA ASN A 134 39.07 -13.38 9.60
C ASN A 134 38.59 -11.98 9.17
N MET A 135 37.36 -11.92 8.63
CA MET A 135 36.72 -10.70 8.18
C MET A 135 35.99 -10.01 9.33
N SER A 136 35.88 -8.68 9.26
CA SER A 136 34.95 -7.93 10.09
C SER A 136 33.50 -8.16 9.64
N GLU A 137 32.54 -7.83 10.51
CA GLU A 137 31.12 -7.96 10.15
C GLU A 137 30.74 -7.15 8.90
N GLN A 138 31.31 -5.95 8.77
CA GLN A 138 31.08 -5.11 7.59
C GLN A 138 31.66 -5.71 6.31
N GLU A 139 32.84 -6.30 6.38
CA GLU A 139 33.49 -6.95 5.25
C GLU A 139 32.70 -8.21 4.83
N ALA A 140 32.28 -9.02 5.79
CA ALA A 140 31.43 -10.19 5.54
C ALA A 140 30.10 -9.81 4.88
N PHE A 141 29.45 -8.77 5.37
CA PHE A 141 28.22 -8.25 4.76
C PHE A 141 28.45 -7.78 3.32
N ARG A 142 29.49 -6.97 3.08
CA ARG A 142 29.84 -6.48 1.74
C ARG A 142 30.19 -7.63 0.79
N TYR A 143 30.83 -8.67 1.28
CA TYR A 143 31.14 -9.86 0.49
C TYR A 143 29.87 -10.55 0.00
N ILE A 144 28.91 -10.81 0.89
CA ILE A 144 27.62 -11.41 0.52
C ILE A 144 26.86 -10.50 -0.45
N GLN A 145 26.85 -9.19 -0.19
CA GLN A 145 26.20 -8.21 -1.06
C GLN A 145 26.82 -8.20 -2.46
N LYS A 146 28.13 -8.25 -2.57
CA LYS A 146 28.84 -8.33 -3.86
C LYS A 146 28.49 -9.61 -4.61
N CYS A 147 28.50 -10.75 -3.94
CA CYS A 147 28.07 -12.01 -4.52
C CYS A 147 26.64 -11.97 -5.04
N SER A 148 25.75 -11.33 -4.30
CA SER A 148 24.36 -11.11 -4.71
C SER A 148 24.24 -10.25 -5.99
N MET A 149 25.00 -9.16 -6.06
CA MET A 149 25.02 -8.29 -7.24
C MET A 149 25.64 -8.97 -8.47
N ASP A 150 26.74 -9.68 -8.30
CA ASP A 150 27.49 -10.32 -9.39
C ASP A 150 26.71 -11.53 -9.98
N SER A 151 25.97 -12.24 -9.15
CA SER A 151 25.19 -13.42 -9.56
C SER A 151 23.74 -13.13 -9.94
N GLY A 152 23.23 -11.93 -9.61
CA GLY A 152 21.82 -11.58 -9.81
C GLY A 152 20.87 -12.27 -8.83
N ASN A 153 21.38 -12.91 -7.78
CA ASN A 153 20.63 -13.60 -6.74
C ASN A 153 20.24 -12.62 -5.59
N THR A 154 19.31 -13.05 -4.76
CA THR A 154 18.99 -12.34 -3.52
C THR A 154 20.12 -12.48 -2.49
N MET A 155 20.14 -11.59 -1.49
CA MET A 155 21.09 -11.69 -0.38
C MET A 155 20.99 -13.02 0.38
N VAL A 156 19.78 -13.55 0.52
CA VAL A 156 19.50 -14.83 1.21
C VAL A 156 20.06 -16.02 0.41
N GLU A 157 19.80 -16.05 -0.90
CA GLU A 157 20.35 -17.07 -1.78
C GLU A 157 21.88 -17.06 -1.81
N SER A 158 22.47 -15.87 -1.87
CA SER A 158 23.94 -15.71 -1.83
C SER A 158 24.53 -16.14 -0.49
N ALA A 159 23.85 -15.82 0.63
CA ALA A 159 24.25 -16.29 1.95
C ALA A 159 24.16 -17.82 2.06
N THR A 160 23.12 -18.43 1.53
CA THR A 160 22.96 -19.89 1.48
C THR A 160 24.06 -20.54 0.65
N MET A 161 24.41 -19.96 -0.50
CA MET A 161 25.54 -20.43 -1.33
C MET A 161 26.87 -20.36 -0.59
N VAL A 162 27.15 -19.25 0.09
CA VAL A 162 28.36 -19.09 0.91
C VAL A 162 28.43 -20.16 2.00
N MET A 163 27.33 -20.41 2.70
CA MET A 163 27.26 -21.46 3.73
C MET A 163 27.51 -22.85 3.13
N GLY A 164 26.96 -23.16 1.96
CA GLY A 164 27.18 -24.43 1.27
C GLY A 164 28.64 -24.66 0.91
N ILE A 165 29.34 -23.66 0.38
CA ILE A 165 30.76 -23.75 0.01
C ILE A 165 31.64 -24.11 1.21
N TYR A 166 31.30 -23.62 2.39
CA TYR A 166 32.12 -23.81 3.61
C TYR A 166 31.67 -24.99 4.47
N GLN A 167 30.51 -25.59 4.21
CA GLN A 167 30.03 -26.80 4.91
C GLN A 167 30.68 -28.09 4.34
N ASP A 168 31.06 -28.07 3.06
CA ASP A 168 31.65 -29.22 2.36
C ASP A 168 33.19 -29.33 2.57
N VAL A 169 33.73 -28.48 3.40
CA VAL A 169 35.16 -28.47 3.81
C VAL A 169 35.24 -28.59 5.33
#